data_a8412b1f8a969691232cd0cddb7238d6
#
_entry.id   a8412b1f8a969691232cd0cddb7238d6
#
_cell.length_a   1.000
_cell.length_b   1.000
_cell.length_c   1.000
_cell.angle_alpha   90.00
_cell.angle_beta   90.00
_cell.angle_gamma   90.00
#
_symmetry.space_group_name_H-M   'P 1'
#
loop_
_entity.id
_entity.type
_entity.pdbx_description
1 polymer ?
#
loop_
_entity_poly.entity_id
_entity_poly.type
_entity_poly.pdbx_seq_one_letter_code
_entity_poly.pdbx_strand_id
1 'polypeptide(L)'
;MVENFGMVQARLVLMPMELGVQFSVDQCLLSTNQVARMRGVPYIQAIGSVLWPIVVSRPDAAYVVGVMSQFMQNPGPAHWEGLKRIINYLGSTKDLWLTFGGQKGMMVEGFCDADWASQKHRHSISGFSFHFSIRAIS
;
A
#
# COMPACT_ATOMS: atom_id res chain seq x y z
N MET A 1 -14.18 -6.99 0.41
CA MET A 1 -12.70 -7.17 0.43
C MET A 1 -12.25 -7.89 1.70
N VAL A 2 -12.45 -7.34 2.88
CA VAL A 2 -12.04 -7.95 4.17
C VAL A 2 -12.62 -9.36 4.35
N GLU A 3 -13.89 -9.56 4.00
CA GLU A 3 -14.57 -10.87 4.05
C GLU A 3 -13.95 -11.90 3.10
N ASN A 4 -13.58 -11.48 1.88
CA ASN A 4 -13.03 -12.39 0.87
C ASN A 4 -11.67 -12.99 1.26
N PHE A 5 -10.96 -12.35 2.18
CA PHE A 5 -9.67 -12.82 2.69
C PHE A 5 -9.76 -13.38 4.12
N GLY A 6 -10.99 -13.61 4.65
CA GLY A 6 -11.21 -14.21 5.96
C GLY A 6 -10.79 -13.35 7.16
N MET A 7 -10.75 -12.03 6.99
CA MET A 7 -10.22 -11.09 7.99
C MET A 7 -11.31 -10.32 8.76
N VAL A 8 -12.52 -10.84 8.85
CA VAL A 8 -13.66 -10.16 9.50
C VAL A 8 -13.45 -9.89 10.98
N GLN A 9 -12.65 -10.73 11.66
CA GLN A 9 -12.35 -10.61 13.11
C GLN A 9 -10.91 -10.13 13.38
N ALA A 10 -10.29 -9.47 12.43
CA ALA A 10 -8.91 -9.02 12.57
C ALA A 10 -8.80 -7.87 13.59
N ARG A 11 -7.67 -7.84 14.27
CA ARG A 11 -7.34 -6.80 15.26
C ARG A 11 -7.38 -5.42 14.61
N LEU A 12 -7.91 -4.42 15.35
CA LEU A 12 -7.90 -3.01 14.94
C LEU A 12 -6.47 -2.54 14.61
N VAL A 13 -6.30 -2.00 13.43
CA VAL A 13 -5.01 -1.49 12.95
C VAL A 13 -5.18 -0.04 12.51
N LEU A 14 -4.40 0.87 13.10
CA LEU A 14 -4.48 2.32 12.86
C LEU A 14 -3.36 2.84 11.96
N MET A 15 -2.41 1.99 11.57
CA MET A 15 -1.33 2.35 10.66
C MET A 15 -1.15 1.24 9.60
N PRO A 16 -1.03 1.59 8.32
CA PRO A 16 -0.91 0.61 7.24
C PRO A 16 0.42 -0.16 7.28
N MET A 17 1.46 0.44 7.86
CA MET A 17 2.77 -0.19 8.07
C MET A 17 3.31 0.19 9.44
N GLU A 18 4.03 -0.72 10.09
CA GLU A 18 4.73 -0.42 11.35
C GLU A 18 5.98 0.42 11.10
N LEU A 19 6.29 1.30 12.05
CA LEU A 19 7.51 2.08 12.02
C LEU A 19 8.73 1.16 12.04
N GLY A 20 9.70 1.44 11.16
CA GLY A 20 10.95 0.68 11.08
C GLY A 20 10.86 -0.67 10.33
N VAL A 21 9.69 -1.11 9.93
CA VAL A 21 9.56 -2.30 9.07
C VAL A 21 10.05 -1.96 7.67
N GLN A 22 10.98 -2.77 7.16
CA GLN A 22 11.45 -2.71 5.78
C GLN A 22 11.18 -4.03 5.10
N PHE A 23 10.56 -3.95 3.94
CA PHE A 23 10.37 -5.10 3.06
C PHE A 23 11.51 -5.15 2.05
N SER A 24 12.03 -6.35 1.80
CA SER A 24 13.16 -6.53 0.89
C SER A 24 13.08 -7.85 0.12
N VAL A 25 13.83 -7.92 -0.95
CA VAL A 25 13.97 -9.15 -1.77
C VAL A 25 14.50 -10.33 -0.95
N ASP A 26 15.28 -10.06 0.11
CA ASP A 26 15.81 -11.11 1.00
C ASP A 26 14.69 -11.90 1.73
N GLN A 27 13.49 -11.33 1.80
CA GLN A 27 12.30 -11.94 2.42
C GLN A 27 11.45 -12.71 1.39
N CYS A 28 11.85 -12.72 0.12
CA CYS A 28 11.20 -13.53 -0.92
C CYS A 28 11.41 -15.03 -0.67
N LEU A 29 10.68 -15.86 -1.40
CA LEU A 29 10.74 -17.31 -1.23
C LEU A 29 12.14 -17.85 -1.57
N LEU A 30 12.83 -18.36 -0.57
CA LEU A 30 14.15 -18.96 -0.68
C LEU A 30 14.16 -20.45 -0.30
N SER A 31 13.18 -20.93 0.46
CA SER A 31 13.15 -22.32 0.92
C SER A 31 11.88 -23.05 0.51
N THR A 32 11.98 -24.38 0.37
CA THR A 32 10.86 -25.27 0.02
C THR A 32 9.68 -25.14 1.00
N ASN A 33 9.97 -24.94 2.29
CA ASN A 33 8.95 -24.74 3.31
C ASN A 33 8.19 -23.41 3.15
N GLN A 34 8.88 -22.36 2.72
CA GLN A 34 8.24 -21.06 2.43
C GLN A 34 7.36 -21.15 1.19
N VAL A 35 7.83 -21.84 0.16
CA VAL A 35 7.04 -22.12 -1.05
C VAL A 35 5.76 -22.89 -0.70
N ALA A 36 5.86 -23.92 0.16
CA ALA A 36 4.70 -24.67 0.61
C ALA A 36 3.67 -23.81 1.36
N ARG A 37 4.14 -22.91 2.24
CA ARG A 37 3.28 -21.97 2.99
C ARG A 37 2.59 -20.92 2.09
N MET A 38 3.25 -20.50 1.03
CA MET A 38 2.72 -19.49 0.10
C MET A 38 1.91 -20.11 -1.03
N ARG A 39 1.90 -21.46 -1.13
CA ARG A 39 1.11 -22.16 -2.14
C ARG A 39 -0.39 -21.91 -1.93
N GLY A 40 -1.02 -21.32 -2.93
CA GLY A 40 -2.45 -20.97 -2.87
C GLY A 40 -2.77 -19.65 -2.18
N VAL A 41 -1.76 -18.91 -1.68
CA VAL A 41 -1.98 -17.55 -1.17
C VAL A 41 -2.28 -16.61 -2.35
N PRO A 42 -3.45 -15.94 -2.37
CA PRO A 42 -3.88 -15.11 -3.49
C PRO A 42 -3.24 -13.70 -3.43
N TYR A 43 -1.90 -13.63 -3.39
CA TYR A 43 -1.18 -12.37 -3.17
C TYR A 43 -1.47 -11.34 -4.25
N ILE A 44 -1.39 -11.73 -5.52
CA ILE A 44 -1.62 -10.83 -6.68
C ILE A 44 -3.06 -10.32 -6.67
N GLN A 45 -4.04 -11.21 -6.42
CA GLN A 45 -5.45 -10.82 -6.34
C GLN A 45 -5.70 -9.86 -5.17
N ALA A 46 -5.04 -10.09 -4.04
CA ALA A 46 -5.16 -9.22 -2.88
C ALA A 46 -4.56 -7.83 -3.17
N ILE A 47 -3.37 -7.74 -3.79
CA ILE A 47 -2.80 -6.46 -4.24
C ILE A 47 -3.78 -5.75 -5.19
N GLY A 48 -4.27 -6.42 -6.22
CA GLY A 48 -5.21 -5.84 -7.17
C GLY A 48 -6.49 -5.32 -6.51
N SER A 49 -7.00 -6.04 -5.51
CA SER A 49 -8.22 -5.63 -4.80
C SER A 49 -8.04 -4.40 -3.91
N VAL A 50 -6.84 -4.21 -3.34
CA VAL A 50 -6.55 -3.04 -2.48
C VAL A 50 -6.07 -1.83 -3.28
N LEU A 51 -5.45 -2.05 -4.42
CA LEU A 51 -4.87 -0.99 -5.24
C LEU A 51 -5.94 0.01 -5.70
N TRP A 52 -7.09 -0.49 -6.17
CA TRP A 52 -8.14 0.36 -6.71
C TRP A 52 -8.73 1.34 -5.68
N PRO A 53 -9.21 0.91 -4.50
CA PRO A 53 -9.71 1.85 -3.49
C PRO A 53 -8.63 2.80 -2.97
N ILE A 54 -7.37 2.37 -2.94
CA ILE A 54 -6.26 3.22 -2.48
C ILE A 54 -6.01 4.35 -3.46
N VAL A 55 -5.91 4.06 -4.74
CA VAL A 55 -5.69 5.09 -5.76
C VAL A 55 -6.85 6.09 -5.81
N VAL A 56 -8.09 5.63 -5.60
CA VAL A 56 -9.28 6.49 -5.73
C VAL A 56 -9.56 7.32 -4.48
N SER A 57 -9.34 6.76 -3.28
CA SER A 57 -9.87 7.38 -2.04
C SER A 57 -8.97 7.30 -0.82
N ARG A 58 -7.84 6.56 -0.87
CA ARG A 58 -7.00 6.29 0.30
C ARG A 58 -5.51 6.52 0.01
N PRO A 59 -5.10 7.76 -0.32
CA PRO A 59 -3.70 8.08 -0.62
C PRO A 59 -2.77 7.84 0.58
N ASP A 60 -3.30 7.81 1.79
CA ASP A 60 -2.59 7.46 3.02
C ASP A 60 -1.95 6.07 3.03
N ALA A 61 -2.47 5.13 2.23
CA ALA A 61 -1.93 3.78 2.08
C ALA A 61 -1.17 3.55 0.76
N ALA A 62 -1.10 4.55 -0.13
CA ALA A 62 -0.54 4.41 -1.48
C ALA A 62 0.94 3.97 -1.46
N TYR A 63 1.74 4.57 -0.60
CA TYR A 63 3.16 4.22 -0.47
C TYR A 63 3.35 2.74 -0.12
N VAL A 64 2.64 2.27 0.89
CA VAL A 64 2.83 0.89 1.39
C VAL A 64 2.38 -0.14 0.36
N VAL A 65 1.28 0.12 -0.35
CA VAL A 65 0.83 -0.77 -1.45
C VAL A 65 1.81 -0.74 -2.61
N GLY A 66 2.37 0.43 -2.94
CA GLY A 66 3.44 0.54 -3.92
C GLY A 66 4.65 -0.34 -3.59
N VAL A 67 5.08 -0.31 -2.32
CA VAL A 67 6.16 -1.20 -1.82
C VAL A 67 5.76 -2.67 -1.95
N MET A 68 4.56 -3.07 -1.53
CA MET A 68 4.10 -4.47 -1.62
C MET A 68 3.99 -4.96 -3.07
N SER A 69 3.63 -4.08 -4.00
CA SER A 69 3.50 -4.39 -5.42
C SER A 69 4.83 -4.83 -6.07
N GLN A 70 5.96 -4.40 -5.53
CA GLN A 70 7.28 -4.79 -6.04
C GLN A 70 7.56 -6.29 -5.87
N PHE A 71 6.89 -6.95 -4.94
CA PHE A 71 7.10 -8.36 -4.61
C PHE A 71 6.07 -9.31 -5.25
N MET A 72 5.24 -8.84 -6.20
CA MET A 72 4.17 -9.66 -6.80
C MET A 72 4.68 -10.94 -7.50
N GLN A 73 5.88 -10.92 -8.05
CA GLN A 73 6.45 -12.08 -8.76
C GLN A 73 6.89 -13.20 -7.82
N ASN A 74 7.42 -12.84 -6.64
CA ASN A 74 7.93 -13.81 -5.68
C ASN A 74 7.70 -13.34 -4.24
N PRO A 75 6.44 -13.26 -3.78
CA PRO A 75 6.13 -12.80 -2.43
C PRO A 75 6.52 -13.84 -1.38
N GLY A 76 7.21 -13.41 -0.34
CA GLY A 76 7.46 -14.24 0.85
C GLY A 76 6.38 -14.09 1.92
N PRO A 77 6.43 -14.92 2.98
CA PRO A 77 5.47 -14.86 4.08
C PRO A 77 5.38 -13.48 4.75
N ALA A 78 6.52 -12.77 4.89
CA ALA A 78 6.55 -11.43 5.45
C ALA A 78 5.76 -10.42 4.60
N HIS A 79 5.85 -10.53 3.27
CA HIS A 79 5.08 -9.69 2.36
C HIS A 79 3.58 -9.96 2.48
N TRP A 80 3.17 -11.22 2.66
CA TRP A 80 1.78 -11.58 2.89
C TRP A 80 1.23 -11.02 4.21
N GLU A 81 2.01 -11.09 5.30
CA GLU A 81 1.64 -10.47 6.57
C GLU A 81 1.49 -8.94 6.44
N GLY A 82 2.43 -8.28 5.73
CA GLY A 82 2.33 -6.86 5.44
C GLY A 82 1.06 -6.50 4.66
N LEU A 83 0.72 -7.29 3.65
CA LEU A 83 -0.50 -7.07 2.87
C LEU A 83 -1.78 -7.30 3.68
N LYS A 84 -1.82 -8.32 4.52
CA LYS A 84 -2.93 -8.53 5.47
C LYS A 84 -3.11 -7.34 6.41
N ARG A 85 -2.00 -6.74 6.87
CA ARG A 85 -2.06 -5.55 7.69
C ARG A 85 -2.71 -4.37 6.95
N ILE A 86 -2.38 -4.16 5.68
CA ILE A 86 -3.02 -3.13 4.85
C ILE A 86 -4.52 -3.35 4.74
N ILE A 87 -4.94 -4.59 4.47
CA ILE A 87 -6.37 -4.94 4.38
C ILE A 87 -7.08 -4.66 5.71
N ASN A 88 -6.46 -5.00 6.84
CA ASN A 88 -7.00 -4.73 8.16
C ASN A 88 -7.06 -3.23 8.45
N TYR A 89 -6.04 -2.47 8.05
CA TYR A 89 -6.03 -1.02 8.17
C TYR A 89 -7.20 -0.39 7.40
N LEU A 90 -7.40 -0.78 6.15
CA LEU A 90 -8.52 -0.29 5.35
C LEU A 90 -9.88 -0.65 5.98
N GLY A 91 -10.01 -1.87 6.52
CA GLY A 91 -11.20 -2.29 7.25
C GLY A 91 -11.43 -1.52 8.54
N SER A 92 -10.35 -1.25 9.30
CA SER A 92 -10.40 -0.50 10.57
C SER A 92 -10.69 0.99 10.39
N THR A 93 -10.40 1.52 9.22
CA THR A 93 -10.49 2.96 8.89
C THR A 93 -11.48 3.22 7.75
N LYS A 94 -12.48 2.37 7.60
CA LYS A 94 -13.50 2.47 6.54
C LYS A 94 -14.29 3.77 6.56
N ASP A 95 -14.38 4.41 7.73
CA ASP A 95 -15.12 5.64 7.94
C ASP A 95 -14.27 6.92 7.70
N LEU A 96 -13.02 6.76 7.27
CA LEU A 96 -12.19 7.89 6.84
C LEU A 96 -12.59 8.34 5.42
N TRP A 97 -12.81 9.63 5.29
CA TRP A 97 -13.25 10.26 4.05
C TRP A 97 -12.16 11.15 3.47
N LEU A 98 -11.95 11.08 2.16
CA LEU A 98 -11.20 12.08 1.44
C LEU A 98 -12.14 13.25 1.12
N THR A 99 -11.93 14.38 1.79
CA THR A 99 -12.79 15.55 1.61
C THR A 99 -12.20 16.50 0.59
N PHE A 100 -12.91 16.76 -0.49
CA PHE A 100 -12.60 17.78 -1.47
C PHE A 100 -13.40 19.06 -1.16
N GLY A 101 -12.78 20.20 -1.34
CA GLY A 101 -13.42 21.50 -1.17
C GLY A 101 -12.45 22.55 -0.64
N GLY A 102 -12.46 23.73 -1.22
CA GLY A 102 -11.65 24.86 -0.82
C GLY A 102 -12.34 26.18 -1.20
N GLN A 103 -12.14 27.20 -0.38
CA GLN A 103 -12.75 28.53 -0.59
C GLN A 103 -11.88 29.51 -1.37
N LYS A 104 -10.73 29.12 -1.88
CA LYS A 104 -9.79 30.06 -2.52
C LYS A 104 -9.47 29.64 -3.94
N GLY A 105 -9.71 30.58 -4.85
CA GLY A 105 -9.24 30.71 -6.23
C GLY A 105 -8.90 29.43 -7.01
N MET A 106 -9.23 29.36 -8.27
CA MET A 106 -8.82 28.27 -9.16
C MET A 106 -7.30 28.32 -9.39
N MET A 107 -6.51 27.73 -8.51
CA MET A 107 -5.06 27.61 -8.66
C MET A 107 -4.69 26.12 -8.71
N VAL A 108 -3.95 25.75 -9.74
CA VAL A 108 -3.37 24.43 -9.90
C VAL A 108 -1.90 24.50 -9.47
N GLU A 109 -1.51 23.69 -8.54
CA GLU A 109 -0.13 23.56 -8.06
C GLU A 109 0.33 22.12 -8.26
N GLY A 110 1.56 21.95 -8.74
CA GLY A 110 2.20 20.66 -8.90
C GLY A 110 3.41 20.55 -8.00
N PHE A 111 3.52 19.45 -7.29
CA PHE A 111 4.68 19.07 -6.50
C PHE A 111 5.26 17.79 -7.08
N CYS A 112 6.59 17.72 -7.15
CA CYS A 112 7.30 16.51 -7.52
C CYS A 112 8.43 16.25 -6.54
N ASP A 113 8.67 14.98 -6.26
CA ASP A 113 9.76 14.50 -5.44
C ASP A 113 10.44 13.32 -6.13
N ALA A 114 11.74 13.20 -5.95
CA ALA A 114 12.51 12.09 -6.52
C ALA A 114 13.50 11.57 -5.48
N ASP A 115 13.30 10.31 -5.10
CA ASP A 115 14.20 9.58 -4.23
C ASP A 115 15.27 8.85 -5.06
N TRP A 116 16.52 9.20 -4.84
CA TRP A 116 17.66 8.58 -5.52
C TRP A 116 18.11 7.33 -4.78
N ALA A 117 17.55 6.17 -5.15
CA ALA A 117 18.05 4.86 -4.73
C ALA A 117 18.23 4.69 -3.20
N SER A 118 17.38 5.30 -2.37
CA SER A 118 17.45 5.21 -0.91
C SER A 118 17.05 3.82 -0.39
N GLN A 119 16.31 3.06 -1.18
CA GLN A 119 15.87 1.71 -0.81
C GLN A 119 16.97 0.67 -1.05
N LYS A 120 16.91 -0.45 -0.28
CA LYS A 120 17.89 -1.54 -0.33
C LYS A 120 18.16 -2.10 -1.73
N HIS A 121 17.16 -2.11 -2.61
CA HIS A 121 17.28 -2.60 -3.99
C HIS A 121 17.78 -1.53 -4.97
N ARG A 122 18.10 -0.32 -4.50
CA ARG A 122 18.66 0.80 -5.28
C ARG A 122 17.84 1.21 -6.50
N HIS A 123 16.52 1.01 -6.48
CA HIS A 123 15.63 1.59 -7.47
C HIS A 123 15.22 3.00 -7.02
N SER A 124 15.32 3.95 -7.93
CA SER A 124 14.81 5.30 -7.70
C SER A 124 13.30 5.32 -7.77
N ILE A 125 12.68 6.09 -6.88
CA ILE A 125 11.23 6.30 -6.87
C ILE A 125 10.99 7.78 -7.11
N SER A 126 10.08 8.11 -8.02
CA SER A 126 9.58 9.46 -8.21
C SER A 126 8.10 9.52 -7.82
N GLY A 127 7.75 10.59 -7.16
CA GLY A 127 6.37 10.91 -6.80
C GLY A 127 5.98 12.26 -7.35
N PHE A 128 4.72 12.45 -7.62
CA PHE A 128 4.15 13.76 -7.95
C PHE A 128 2.78 13.89 -7.30
N SER A 129 2.37 15.12 -7.08
CA SER A 129 1.04 15.44 -6.58
C SER A 129 0.56 16.72 -7.24
N PHE A 130 -0.64 16.71 -7.79
CA PHE A 130 -1.32 17.89 -8.29
C PHE A 130 -2.41 18.31 -7.32
N HIS A 131 -2.44 19.60 -7.02
CA HIS A 131 -3.41 20.21 -6.13
C HIS A 131 -4.25 21.21 -6.91
N PHE A 132 -5.54 21.20 -6.65
CA PHE A 132 -6.47 22.22 -7.13
C PHE A 132 -7.14 22.88 -5.93
N SER A 133 -7.01 24.19 -5.80
CA SER A 133 -7.56 24.92 -4.64
C SER A 133 -7.17 24.29 -3.30
N ILE A 134 -5.88 24.02 -3.10
CA ILE A 134 -5.30 23.44 -1.86
C ILE A 134 -5.63 21.95 -1.64
N ARG A 135 -6.25 21.28 -2.59
CA ARG A 135 -6.60 19.85 -2.49
C ARG A 135 -5.90 19.02 -3.54
N ALA A 136 -5.36 17.89 -3.12
CA ALA A 136 -4.78 16.93 -4.05
C ALA A 136 -5.88 16.37 -4.97
N ILE A 137 -5.58 16.32 -6.27
CA ILE A 137 -6.45 15.77 -7.32
C ILE A 137 -5.80 14.61 -8.05
N SER A 138 -4.46 14.44 -7.94
CA SER A 138 -3.69 13.32 -8.44
C SER A 138 -2.37 13.20 -7.68
#